data_d0ef479309460c1de43b57ca73ac65e8
#
_entry.id   d0ef479309460c1de43b57ca73ac65e8
#
_cell.length_a   1.000
_cell.length_b   1.000
_cell.length_c   1.000
_cell.angle_alpha   90.00
_cell.angle_beta   90.00
_cell.angle_gamma   90.00
#
_symmetry.space_group_name_H-M   'P 1'
#
loop_
_entity.id
_entity.type
_entity.pdbx_description
1 polymer ?
#
loop_
_entity_poly.entity_id
_entity_poly.type
_entity_poly.pdbx_seq_one_letter_code
_entity_poly.pdbx_strand_id
1 'polypeptide(L)'
;MNDLSYVLYSLKAKWLNSLLSILLTAFAVSIALIVTQFGDHLNKRLTSDGKGIDIVVGAKGSPLQLVLSSVYHVDIPTGNIDYELSQKIVNHPQIRKVIPLALGDNSKGYRIVGTTLKYMEHYNAEILNGNVWEKKFEAVIGSSVKMKINDQFQ
;
A
#
# COMPACT_ATOMS: atom_id res chain seq x y z
N MET A 1 35.44 -44.91 21.48
CA MET A 1 34.29 -44.58 20.57
C MET A 1 34.10 -43.08 20.66
N ASN A 2 34.25 -42.40 19.57
CA ASN A 2 34.14 -40.94 19.60
C ASN A 2 32.66 -40.56 19.77
N ASP A 3 32.39 -39.57 20.62
CA ASP A 3 31.02 -39.08 20.92
C ASP A 3 30.21 -38.79 19.67
N LEU A 4 30.85 -38.34 18.59
CA LEU A 4 30.26 -38.11 17.28
C LEU A 4 29.72 -39.39 16.65
N SER A 5 30.43 -40.53 16.77
CA SER A 5 30.01 -41.82 16.22
C SER A 5 28.79 -42.37 16.98
N TYR A 6 28.71 -42.10 18.28
CA TYR A 6 27.56 -42.51 19.09
C TYR A 6 26.31 -41.70 18.71
N VAL A 7 26.46 -40.39 18.49
CA VAL A 7 25.34 -39.52 18.05
C VAL A 7 24.83 -39.97 16.69
N LEU A 8 25.71 -40.23 15.72
CA LEU A 8 25.33 -40.68 14.38
C LEU A 8 24.62 -42.05 14.40
N TYR A 9 25.08 -42.98 15.24
CA TYR A 9 24.46 -44.27 15.41
C TYR A 9 23.07 -44.15 16.03
N SER A 10 22.93 -43.32 17.07
CA SER A 10 21.67 -43.00 17.75
C SER A 10 20.64 -42.38 16.80
N LEU A 11 21.07 -41.41 15.95
CA LEU A 11 20.24 -40.80 14.91
C LEU A 11 19.74 -41.86 13.89
N LYS A 12 20.62 -42.75 13.49
CA LYS A 12 20.28 -43.82 12.54
C LYS A 12 19.35 -44.87 13.12
N ALA A 13 19.53 -45.24 14.40
CA ALA A 13 18.69 -46.22 15.10
C ALA A 13 17.25 -45.66 15.34
N LYS A 14 17.09 -44.33 15.52
CA LYS A 14 15.79 -43.66 15.71
C LYS A 14 15.49 -42.67 14.58
N TRP A 15 15.76 -43.08 13.34
CA TRP A 15 15.69 -42.22 12.18
C TRP A 15 14.34 -41.47 11.99
N LEU A 16 13.23 -42.16 12.33
CA LEU A 16 11.88 -41.61 12.22
C LEU A 16 11.68 -40.42 13.20
N ASN A 17 12.11 -40.63 14.46
CA ASN A 17 12.04 -39.53 15.47
C ASN A 17 12.94 -38.38 15.10
N SER A 18 14.14 -38.65 14.59
CA SER A 18 15.09 -37.63 14.14
C SER A 18 14.53 -36.84 12.96
N LEU A 19 13.93 -37.51 11.97
CA LEU A 19 13.28 -36.92 10.85
C LEU A 19 12.11 -36.02 11.29
N LEU A 20 11.27 -36.51 12.19
CA LEU A 20 10.13 -35.77 12.71
C LEU A 20 10.58 -34.49 13.45
N SER A 21 11.63 -34.61 14.30
CA SER A 21 12.20 -33.46 15.00
C SER A 21 12.75 -32.40 14.05
N ILE A 22 13.45 -32.82 12.99
CA ILE A 22 13.98 -31.91 11.97
C ILE A 22 12.84 -31.21 11.24
N LEU A 23 11.80 -31.95 10.83
CA LEU A 23 10.65 -31.37 10.15
C LEU A 23 9.90 -30.37 11.02
N LEU A 24 9.66 -30.71 12.31
CA LEU A 24 8.99 -29.78 13.24
C LEU A 24 9.82 -28.52 13.47
N THR A 25 11.13 -28.66 13.65
CA THR A 25 12.01 -27.50 13.84
C THR A 25 12.07 -26.64 12.57
N ALA A 26 12.20 -27.26 11.39
CA ALA A 26 12.19 -26.56 10.13
C ALA A 26 10.88 -25.81 9.90
N PHE A 27 9.75 -26.44 10.24
CA PHE A 27 8.44 -25.80 10.13
C PHE A 27 8.28 -24.62 11.08
N ALA A 28 8.72 -24.76 12.35
CA ALA A 28 8.69 -23.68 13.33
C ALA A 28 9.55 -22.48 12.88
N VAL A 29 10.78 -22.72 12.41
CA VAL A 29 11.66 -21.68 11.88
C VAL A 29 11.07 -21.02 10.63
N SER A 30 10.47 -21.81 9.75
CA SER A 30 9.81 -21.27 8.54
C SER A 30 8.67 -20.32 8.89
N ILE A 31 7.81 -20.67 9.83
CA ILE A 31 6.73 -19.79 10.28
C ILE A 31 7.30 -18.51 10.88
N ALA A 32 8.31 -18.61 11.74
CA ALA A 32 8.93 -17.44 12.35
C ALA A 32 9.51 -16.48 11.29
N LEU A 33 10.17 -17.01 10.26
CA LEU A 33 10.70 -16.22 9.15
C LEU A 33 9.59 -15.57 8.30
N ILE A 34 8.52 -16.30 8.02
CA ILE A 34 7.37 -15.74 7.28
C ILE A 34 6.76 -14.57 8.05
N VAL A 35 6.52 -14.74 9.35
CA VAL A 35 5.90 -13.69 10.18
C VAL A 35 6.79 -12.45 10.25
N THR A 36 8.10 -12.61 10.44
CA THR A 36 9.03 -11.46 10.49
C THR A 36 9.11 -10.75 9.14
N GLN A 37 9.27 -11.48 8.03
CA GLN A 37 9.33 -10.90 6.70
C GLN A 37 8.03 -10.19 6.31
N PHE A 38 6.88 -10.77 6.67
CA PHE A 38 5.59 -10.15 6.44
C PHE A 38 5.43 -8.85 7.22
N GLY A 39 5.83 -8.84 8.50
CA GLY A 39 5.82 -7.65 9.35
C GLY A 39 6.69 -6.52 8.79
N ASP A 40 7.91 -6.85 8.37
CA ASP A 40 8.82 -5.88 7.76
C ASP A 40 8.29 -5.32 6.43
N HIS A 41 7.71 -6.18 5.60
CA HIS A 41 7.14 -5.77 4.32
C HIS A 41 5.92 -4.86 4.52
N LEU A 42 5.04 -5.19 5.46
CA LEU A 42 3.89 -4.38 5.80
C LEU A 42 4.31 -3.01 6.34
N ASN A 43 5.26 -2.98 7.28
CA ASN A 43 5.78 -1.74 7.86
C ASN A 43 6.42 -0.84 6.79
N LYS A 44 7.22 -1.41 5.90
CA LYS A 44 7.80 -0.66 4.77
C LYS A 44 6.74 -0.04 3.87
N ARG A 45 5.69 -0.78 3.51
CA ARG A 45 4.59 -0.25 2.70
C ARG A 45 3.85 0.88 3.40
N LEU A 46 3.43 0.68 4.66
CA LEU A 46 2.73 1.71 5.43
C LEU A 46 3.56 2.99 5.57
N THR A 47 4.86 2.85 5.83
CA THR A 47 5.75 4.00 5.94
C THR A 47 6.00 4.69 4.59
N SER A 48 6.07 3.91 3.50
CA SER A 48 6.28 4.46 2.15
C SER A 48 5.08 5.26 1.67
N ASP A 49 3.87 4.75 1.85
CA ASP A 49 2.64 5.38 1.36
C ASP A 49 2.32 6.69 2.10
N GLY A 50 2.66 6.77 3.39
CA GLY A 50 2.52 8.00 4.18
C GLY A 50 3.69 8.98 4.07
N LYS A 51 4.76 8.67 3.33
CA LYS A 51 5.97 9.48 3.27
C LYS A 51 5.71 10.83 2.58
N GLY A 52 6.08 11.90 3.29
CA GLY A 52 5.95 13.27 2.76
C GLY A 52 4.53 13.85 2.85
N ILE A 53 3.64 13.19 3.61
CA ILE A 53 2.32 13.71 3.96
C ILE A 53 2.35 14.13 5.42
N ASP A 54 2.41 15.44 5.66
CA ASP A 54 2.50 16.01 7.02
C ASP A 54 1.11 16.18 7.64
N ILE A 55 0.11 16.54 6.84
CA ILE A 55 -1.25 16.86 7.30
C ILE A 55 -2.27 16.32 6.30
N VAL A 56 -3.32 15.72 6.83
CA VAL A 56 -4.52 15.32 6.08
C VAL A 56 -5.70 16.14 6.57
N VAL A 57 -6.40 16.79 5.65
CA VAL A 57 -7.61 17.59 5.93
C VAL A 57 -8.79 16.97 5.20
N GLY A 58 -9.87 16.71 5.91
CA GLY A 58 -11.08 16.11 5.36
C GLY A 58 -12.32 16.46 6.20
N ALA A 59 -13.47 15.92 5.83
CA ALA A 59 -14.69 16.09 6.57
C ALA A 59 -14.56 15.54 8.01
N LYS A 60 -15.31 16.14 8.92
CA LYS A 60 -15.33 15.73 10.33
C LYS A 60 -15.80 14.27 10.46
N GLY A 61 -15.01 13.45 11.12
CA GLY A 61 -15.30 12.03 11.33
C GLY A 61 -14.18 11.34 12.10
N SER A 62 -13.98 10.05 11.85
CA SER A 62 -12.89 9.29 12.46
C SER A 62 -11.54 9.69 11.86
N PRO A 63 -10.54 10.10 12.67
CA PRO A 63 -9.19 10.40 12.16
C PRO A 63 -8.54 9.20 11.48
N LEU A 64 -8.78 8.00 11.99
CA LEU A 64 -8.26 6.77 11.39
C LEU A 64 -8.86 6.53 9.99
N GLN A 65 -10.18 6.66 9.86
CA GLN A 65 -10.86 6.52 8.57
C GLN A 65 -10.40 7.57 7.56
N LEU A 66 -10.17 8.80 8.00
CA LEU A 66 -9.64 9.87 7.16
C LEU A 66 -8.26 9.51 6.60
N VAL A 67 -7.35 9.01 7.42
CA VAL A 67 -6.01 8.58 6.98
C VAL A 67 -6.11 7.35 6.09
N LEU A 68 -6.89 6.33 6.45
CA LEU A 68 -7.06 5.12 5.65
C LEU A 68 -7.63 5.41 4.26
N SER A 69 -8.59 6.32 4.15
CA SER A 69 -9.20 6.66 2.86
C SER A 69 -8.31 7.53 1.99
N SER A 70 -7.64 8.55 2.56
CA SER A 70 -6.92 9.57 1.77
C SER A 70 -5.45 9.23 1.51
N VAL A 71 -4.79 8.51 2.40
CA VAL A 71 -3.37 8.14 2.27
C VAL A 71 -3.22 6.73 1.72
N TYR A 72 -3.95 5.78 2.30
CA TYR A 72 -3.83 4.37 1.93
C TYR A 72 -4.87 3.89 0.91
N HIS A 73 -5.88 4.71 0.62
CA HIS A 73 -6.97 4.39 -0.31
C HIS A 73 -7.70 3.07 -0.01
N VAL A 74 -7.77 2.67 1.26
CA VAL A 74 -8.36 1.39 1.68
C VAL A 74 -9.83 1.53 2.05
N ASP A 75 -10.26 2.70 2.57
CA ASP A 75 -11.61 2.93 3.08
C ASP A 75 -12.33 4.02 2.29
N ILE A 76 -13.62 4.21 2.58
CA ILE A 76 -14.45 5.28 2.02
C ILE A 76 -14.21 6.57 2.81
N PRO A 77 -14.11 7.75 2.16
CA PRO A 77 -13.91 9.01 2.86
C PRO A 77 -15.12 9.32 3.77
N THR A 78 -14.85 10.02 4.87
CA THR A 78 -15.88 10.41 5.87
C THR A 78 -16.89 11.43 5.34
N GLY A 79 -16.63 12.05 4.19
CA GLY A 79 -17.43 13.06 3.54
C GLY A 79 -16.57 14.05 2.78
N ASN A 80 -17.20 15.14 2.30
CA ASN A 80 -16.53 16.20 1.57
C ASN A 80 -16.26 17.41 2.46
N ILE A 81 -15.22 18.16 2.16
CA ILE A 81 -14.99 19.51 2.70
C ILE A 81 -15.58 20.54 1.74
N ASP A 82 -15.94 21.70 2.30
CA ASP A 82 -16.39 22.82 1.50
C ASP A 82 -15.30 23.30 0.52
N TYR A 83 -15.70 23.63 -0.70
CA TYR A 83 -14.78 24.09 -1.74
C TYR A 83 -14.08 25.41 -1.36
N GLU A 84 -14.80 26.37 -0.74
CA GLU A 84 -14.21 27.61 -0.29
C GLU A 84 -13.15 27.39 0.79
N LEU A 85 -13.42 26.46 1.72
CA LEU A 85 -12.44 26.08 2.74
C LEU A 85 -11.22 25.43 2.08
N SER A 86 -11.40 24.56 1.10
CA SER A 86 -10.30 23.94 0.37
C SER A 86 -9.41 24.99 -0.31
N GLN A 87 -10.00 26.01 -0.91
CA GLN A 87 -9.27 27.11 -1.55
C GLN A 87 -8.48 27.96 -0.54
N LYS A 88 -9.02 28.20 0.65
CA LYS A 88 -8.30 28.89 1.74
C LYS A 88 -7.06 28.10 2.16
N ILE A 89 -7.16 26.78 2.23
CA ILE A 89 -6.04 25.89 2.56
C ILE A 89 -4.97 25.92 1.46
N VAL A 90 -5.39 25.80 0.20
CA VAL A 90 -4.48 25.83 -0.97
C VAL A 90 -3.65 27.13 -1.01
N ASN A 91 -4.25 28.25 -0.66
CA ASN A 91 -3.63 29.59 -0.73
C ASN A 91 -2.96 30.01 0.59
N HIS A 92 -2.87 29.13 1.58
CA HIS A 92 -2.30 29.49 2.89
C HIS A 92 -0.77 29.60 2.81
N PRO A 93 -0.17 30.73 3.26
CA PRO A 93 1.25 31.01 3.06
C PRO A 93 2.21 30.04 3.77
N GLN A 94 1.76 29.34 4.80
CA GLN A 94 2.56 28.35 5.53
C GLN A 94 2.48 26.94 4.92
N ILE A 95 1.66 26.74 3.89
CA ILE A 95 1.49 25.43 3.25
C ILE A 95 2.28 25.42 1.94
N ARG A 96 3.26 24.54 1.86
CA ARG A 96 4.17 24.44 0.71
C ARG A 96 3.53 23.74 -0.48
N LYS A 97 2.85 22.63 -0.24
CA LYS A 97 2.26 21.80 -1.28
C LYS A 97 0.92 21.26 -0.81
N VAL A 98 -0.10 21.39 -1.63
CA VAL A 98 -1.43 20.80 -1.40
C VAL A 98 -1.74 19.88 -2.56
N ILE A 99 -2.24 18.70 -2.24
CA ILE A 99 -2.73 17.73 -3.21
C ILE A 99 -4.21 17.47 -2.90
N PRO A 100 -5.14 18.03 -3.68
CA PRO A 100 -6.55 17.75 -3.49
C PRO A 100 -6.88 16.34 -3.97
N LEU A 101 -7.74 15.65 -3.22
CA LEU A 101 -8.24 14.32 -3.56
C LEU A 101 -9.76 14.33 -3.57
N ALA A 102 -10.36 13.87 -4.66
CA ALA A 102 -11.77 13.53 -4.75
C ALA A 102 -11.89 12.02 -4.84
N LEU A 103 -12.46 11.42 -3.80
CA LEU A 103 -12.56 9.98 -3.62
C LEU A 103 -14.04 9.60 -3.51
N GLY A 104 -14.36 8.37 -3.85
CA GLY A 104 -15.72 7.83 -3.64
C GLY A 104 -16.28 7.08 -4.83
N ASP A 105 -15.66 7.22 -5.98
CA ASP A 105 -16.09 6.53 -7.20
C ASP A 105 -15.20 5.33 -7.52
N ASN A 106 -15.74 4.35 -8.23
CA ASN A 106 -14.97 3.23 -8.73
C ASN A 106 -15.47 2.78 -10.10
N SER A 107 -14.59 2.19 -10.89
CA SER A 107 -14.93 1.55 -12.15
C SER A 107 -14.32 0.15 -12.18
N LYS A 108 -15.16 -0.86 -12.43
CA LYS A 108 -14.74 -2.28 -12.53
C LYS A 108 -13.91 -2.77 -11.33
N GLY A 109 -14.19 -2.25 -10.12
CA GLY A 109 -13.46 -2.59 -8.90
C GLY A 109 -12.16 -1.81 -8.67
N TYR A 110 -11.80 -0.91 -9.55
CA TYR A 110 -10.67 0.00 -9.38
C TYR A 110 -11.18 1.36 -8.89
N ARG A 111 -10.53 1.90 -7.88
CA ARG A 111 -10.89 3.20 -7.31
C ARG A 111 -10.50 4.32 -8.25
N ILE A 112 -11.41 5.25 -8.47
CA ILE A 112 -11.16 6.50 -9.20
C ILE A 112 -10.71 7.55 -8.18
N VAL A 113 -9.60 8.20 -8.46
CA VAL A 113 -9.03 9.28 -7.64
C VAL A 113 -8.97 10.55 -8.49
N GLY A 114 -9.87 11.47 -8.22
CA GLY A 114 -9.80 12.81 -8.80
C GLY A 114 -8.71 13.62 -8.09
N THR A 115 -7.73 14.13 -8.85
CA THR A 115 -6.59 14.83 -8.28
C THR A 115 -5.92 15.75 -9.30
N THR A 116 -4.75 16.28 -8.98
CA THR A 116 -3.91 17.12 -9.85
C THR A 116 -2.60 16.39 -10.19
N LEU A 117 -1.84 16.91 -11.16
CA LEU A 117 -0.53 16.38 -11.53
C LEU A 117 0.45 16.31 -10.35
N LYS A 118 0.28 17.18 -9.35
CA LYS A 118 1.08 17.15 -8.11
C LYS A 118 1.00 15.82 -7.36
N TYR A 119 -0.08 15.05 -7.54
CA TYR A 119 -0.22 13.71 -6.99
C TYR A 119 0.78 12.74 -7.63
N MET A 120 0.88 12.75 -8.95
CA MET A 120 1.85 11.92 -9.67
C MET A 120 3.30 12.28 -9.31
N GLU A 121 3.60 13.59 -9.24
CA GLU A 121 4.91 14.07 -8.79
C GLU A 121 5.25 13.63 -7.38
N HIS A 122 4.25 13.61 -6.47
CA HIS A 122 4.47 13.20 -5.08
C HIS A 122 4.92 11.75 -4.96
N TYR A 123 4.33 10.88 -5.77
CA TYR A 123 4.68 9.45 -5.80
C TYR A 123 5.76 9.10 -6.83
N ASN A 124 6.37 10.09 -7.47
CA ASN A 124 7.34 9.91 -8.57
C ASN A 124 6.80 8.94 -9.64
N ALA A 125 5.51 9.08 -9.98
CA ALA A 125 4.88 8.23 -10.97
C ALA A 125 5.32 8.62 -12.39
N GLU A 126 5.74 7.64 -13.17
CA GLU A 126 6.16 7.81 -14.56
C GLU A 126 5.09 7.29 -15.51
N ILE A 127 4.88 8.01 -16.61
CA ILE A 127 3.99 7.56 -17.68
C ILE A 127 4.78 6.60 -18.59
N LEU A 128 4.41 5.33 -18.56
CA LEU A 128 5.03 4.31 -19.40
C LEU A 128 4.52 4.34 -20.84
N ASN A 129 3.23 4.62 -21.02
CA ASN A 129 2.57 4.69 -22.32
C ASN A 129 1.48 5.76 -22.30
N GLY A 130 1.34 6.50 -23.41
CA GLY A 130 0.35 7.56 -23.54
C GLY A 130 0.78 8.88 -22.93
N ASN A 131 -0.18 9.69 -22.53
CA ASN A 131 0.01 11.03 -21.99
C ASN A 131 -0.78 11.20 -20.67
N VAL A 132 -0.48 12.24 -19.93
CA VAL A 132 -1.33 12.70 -18.82
C VAL A 132 -2.64 13.27 -19.36
N TRP A 133 -3.66 13.30 -18.49
CA TRP A 133 -4.96 13.89 -18.86
C TRP A 133 -4.84 15.40 -19.12
N GLU A 134 -5.47 15.85 -20.18
CA GLU A 134 -5.58 17.28 -20.54
C GLU A 134 -7.02 17.75 -20.46
N LYS A 135 -7.98 16.86 -20.67
CA LYS A 135 -9.40 17.16 -20.72
C LYS A 135 -10.17 16.47 -19.61
N LYS A 136 -11.39 16.97 -19.38
CA LYS A 136 -12.34 16.31 -18.46
C LYS A 136 -12.63 14.89 -18.97
N PHE A 137 -12.79 13.96 -18.02
CA PHE A 137 -13.06 12.54 -18.29
C PHE A 137 -11.91 11.75 -18.93
N GLU A 138 -10.73 12.31 -18.98
CA GLU A 138 -9.52 11.54 -19.24
C GLU A 138 -8.89 11.06 -17.92
N ALA A 139 -8.31 9.88 -17.91
CA ALA A 139 -7.68 9.31 -16.74
C ALA A 139 -6.38 8.58 -17.09
N VAL A 140 -5.44 8.59 -16.16
CA VAL A 140 -4.26 7.73 -16.17
C VAL A 140 -4.58 6.50 -15.34
N ILE A 141 -4.25 5.32 -15.85
CA ILE A 141 -4.45 4.05 -15.18
C ILE A 141 -3.13 3.50 -14.65
N GLY A 142 -3.16 2.92 -13.46
CA GLY A 142 -1.98 2.22 -12.91
C GLY A 142 -1.64 0.96 -13.72
N SER A 143 -0.37 0.56 -13.71
CA SER A 143 0.13 -0.60 -14.46
C SER A 143 -0.56 -1.93 -14.11
N SER A 144 -1.16 -2.03 -12.92
CA SER A 144 -1.89 -3.21 -12.46
C SER A 144 -3.35 -3.25 -12.93
N VAL A 145 -3.86 -2.19 -13.52
CA VAL A 145 -5.24 -2.08 -14.01
C VAL A 145 -5.35 -2.80 -15.34
N LYS A 146 -6.27 -3.75 -15.45
CA LYS A 146 -6.52 -4.55 -16.67
C LYS A 146 -7.41 -3.78 -17.67
N MET A 147 -6.94 -2.63 -18.10
CA MET A 147 -7.59 -1.81 -19.15
C MET A 147 -6.55 -1.38 -20.18
N LYS A 148 -7.00 -1.11 -21.40
CA LYS A 148 -6.15 -0.61 -22.50
C LYS A 148 -6.28 0.91 -22.61
N ILE A 149 -5.29 1.54 -23.23
CA ILE A 149 -5.37 2.96 -23.59
C ILE A 149 -6.55 3.15 -24.56
N ASN A 150 -7.34 4.20 -24.33
CA ASN A 150 -8.58 4.53 -25.00
C ASN A 150 -9.79 3.63 -24.65
N ASP A 151 -9.70 2.75 -23.67
CA ASP A 151 -10.90 2.11 -23.14
C ASP A 151 -11.76 3.13 -22.39
N GLN A 152 -13.08 2.99 -22.51
CA GLN A 152 -14.03 3.81 -21.74
C GLN A 152 -14.29 3.17 -20.38
N PHE A 153 -14.35 4.01 -19.35
CA PHE A 153 -14.74 3.62 -18.00
C PHE A 153 -16.08 4.26 -17.63
N GLN A 154 -16.91 3.48 -16.96
CA GLN A 154 -18.21 3.88 -16.42
C GLN A 154 -18.17 3.75 -14.91
#